data_47ac59cb4c84b2c90a5b52d6688cad60
#
_entry.id   47ac59cb4c84b2c90a5b52d6688cad60
#
_cell.length_a   1.000
_cell.length_b   1.000
_cell.length_c   1.000
_cell.angle_alpha   90.00
_cell.angle_beta   90.00
_cell.angle_gamma   90.00
#
_symmetry.space_group_name_H-M   'P 1'
#
loop_
_entity.id
_entity.type
_entity.pdbx_description
1 polymer ?
#
loop_
_entity_poly.entity_id
_entity_poly.type
_entity_poly.pdbx_seq_one_letter_code
_entity_poly.pdbx_strand_id
1 'polypeptide(L)'
;MNGFQLLQCGLSVAAFLAGSALAATPAVYPSPQQSKFTSQTVAFSGKPSVTIRSAKAGGSKLLDGVPEKSGAYKLVISPQGKVGIGAHDERGAFYAMQTLRQLGTKTGGEGVILPVGEITDWPDIEFRGTVEGFYGTPWSHEARLSQLRFYGQNKMNTYIYGPKDDPYHSSPHWRDPYPADQAAQIRELVKVAKENHVDFVWAIHPGKDIKWTEEDMNNVIKKFEMMYKLGVRSFAVFFDD
;
A
#
# COMPACT_ATOMS: atom_id res chain seq x y z
N MET A 1 -35.50 37.04 65.35
CA MET A 1 -36.46 36.04 64.84
C MET A 1 -36.14 35.87 63.38
N ASN A 2 -35.72 34.69 63.07
CA ASN A 2 -34.99 34.31 61.84
C ASN A 2 -35.92 34.16 60.63
N GLY A 3 -35.58 34.82 59.52
CA GLY A 3 -36.20 34.61 58.25
C GLY A 3 -35.24 33.83 57.32
N PHE A 4 -35.58 32.56 57.03
CA PHE A 4 -34.87 31.72 56.07
C PHE A 4 -35.26 32.14 54.66
N GLN A 5 -34.29 32.58 53.83
CA GLN A 5 -34.45 32.74 52.42
C GLN A 5 -34.06 31.42 51.67
N LEU A 6 -35.00 30.80 51.01
CA LEU A 6 -34.79 29.68 50.10
C LEU A 6 -34.18 30.18 48.80
N LEU A 7 -32.93 29.78 48.52
CA LEU A 7 -32.30 29.93 47.23
C LEU A 7 -32.82 28.81 46.30
N GLN A 8 -33.62 29.18 45.30
CA GLN A 8 -33.94 28.28 44.17
C GLN A 8 -32.77 28.26 43.20
N CYS A 9 -32.02 27.14 43.16
CA CYS A 9 -31.06 26.85 42.11
C CYS A 9 -31.83 26.34 40.88
N GLY A 10 -31.99 27.20 39.90
CA GLY A 10 -32.48 26.80 38.56
C GLY A 10 -31.41 26.05 37.81
N LEU A 11 -31.56 24.73 37.62
CA LEU A 11 -30.76 23.94 36.66
C LEU A 11 -31.24 24.31 35.24
N SER A 12 -30.45 25.10 34.54
CA SER A 12 -30.62 25.29 33.08
C SER A 12 -30.04 24.05 32.37
N VAL A 13 -30.91 23.17 31.89
CA VAL A 13 -30.56 22.10 30.96
C VAL A 13 -30.32 22.75 29.60
N ALA A 14 -29.08 22.98 29.24
CA ALA A 14 -28.70 23.34 27.86
C ALA A 14 -28.88 22.09 26.98
N ALA A 15 -29.98 22.03 26.25
CA ALA A 15 -30.15 21.06 25.19
C ALA A 15 -29.18 21.42 24.07
N PHE A 16 -28.10 20.70 23.96
CA PHE A 16 -27.26 20.72 22.76
C PHE A 16 -28.06 20.06 21.63
N LEU A 17 -28.65 20.87 20.75
CA LEU A 17 -29.08 20.45 19.44
C LEU A 17 -27.83 20.02 18.65
N ALA A 18 -27.53 18.72 18.67
CA ALA A 18 -26.58 18.13 17.76
C ALA A 18 -27.19 18.26 16.35
N GLY A 19 -26.79 19.28 15.62
CA GLY A 19 -27.08 19.40 14.22
C GLY A 19 -26.57 18.15 13.51
N SER A 20 -27.47 17.40 12.86
CA SER A 20 -27.12 16.29 11.98
C SER A 20 -26.39 16.86 10.75
N ALA A 21 -25.12 17.15 10.89
CA ALA A 21 -24.26 17.30 9.71
C ALA A 21 -24.30 15.93 9.03
N LEU A 22 -24.78 15.87 7.80
CA LEU A 22 -24.59 14.73 6.91
C LEU A 22 -23.09 14.43 6.95
N ALA A 23 -22.70 13.34 7.60
CA ALA A 23 -21.31 12.95 7.67
C ALA A 23 -20.85 12.74 6.22
N ALA A 24 -19.92 13.59 5.77
CA ALA A 24 -19.35 13.43 4.45
C ALA A 24 -18.79 12.01 4.32
N THR A 25 -19.09 11.34 3.21
CA THR A 25 -18.53 10.01 2.94
C THR A 25 -17.02 10.08 3.10
N PRO A 26 -16.41 9.25 3.94
CA PRO A 26 -14.97 9.31 4.16
C PRO A 26 -14.19 9.14 2.84
N ALA A 27 -13.26 10.05 2.57
CA ALA A 27 -12.44 9.97 1.38
C ALA A 27 -11.38 8.86 1.53
N VAL A 28 -11.37 7.92 0.59
CA VAL A 28 -10.36 6.86 0.46
C VAL A 28 -9.75 6.94 -0.92
N TYR A 29 -8.44 6.89 -1.01
CA TYR A 29 -7.70 6.94 -2.27
C TYR A 29 -6.79 5.72 -2.45
N PRO A 30 -6.80 5.08 -3.62
CA PRO A 30 -7.79 5.22 -4.70
C PRO A 30 -9.22 4.98 -4.21
N SER A 31 -10.21 5.57 -4.90
CA SER A 31 -11.62 5.36 -4.55
C SER A 31 -11.98 3.87 -4.60
N PRO A 32 -12.59 3.32 -3.56
CA PRO A 32 -12.95 1.91 -3.56
C PRO A 32 -14.09 1.61 -4.53
N GLN A 33 -14.17 0.38 -5.01
CA GLN A 33 -15.22 -0.07 -5.92
C GLN A 33 -16.62 0.02 -5.30
N GLN A 34 -16.72 -0.31 -4.01
CA GLN A 34 -17.99 -0.27 -3.27
C GLN A 34 -17.73 0.22 -1.84
N SER A 35 -18.61 1.11 -1.37
CA SER A 35 -18.57 1.56 0.03
C SER A 35 -19.98 1.85 0.54
N LYS A 36 -20.24 1.50 1.79
CA LYS A 36 -21.47 1.82 2.51
C LYS A 36 -21.12 2.25 3.91
N PHE A 37 -21.38 3.51 4.24
CA PHE A 37 -21.18 4.06 5.57
C PHE A 37 -22.50 4.51 6.18
N THR A 38 -22.58 4.44 7.50
CA THR A 38 -23.65 5.05 8.29
C THR A 38 -23.20 6.42 8.79
N SER A 39 -24.09 7.14 9.48
CA SER A 39 -23.72 8.37 10.19
C SER A 39 -22.99 8.11 11.51
N GLN A 40 -22.81 6.85 11.91
CA GLN A 40 -22.17 6.48 13.17
C GLN A 40 -20.67 6.40 13.05
N THR A 41 -20.00 6.66 14.16
CA THR A 41 -18.56 6.45 14.33
C THR A 41 -18.28 5.65 15.59
N VAL A 42 -17.13 5.01 15.65
CA VAL A 42 -16.62 4.34 16.84
C VAL A 42 -15.26 4.88 17.21
N ALA A 43 -15.04 5.13 18.49
CA ALA A 43 -13.78 5.64 19.03
C ALA A 43 -12.98 4.50 19.69
N PHE A 44 -11.67 4.52 19.48
CA PHE A 44 -10.71 3.63 20.12
C PHE A 44 -9.69 4.45 20.88
N SER A 45 -9.33 4.02 22.08
CA SER A 45 -8.29 4.66 22.89
C SER A 45 -6.87 4.43 22.37
N GLY A 46 -6.73 3.50 21.42
CA GLY A 46 -5.47 3.14 20.74
C GLY A 46 -5.76 2.48 19.39
N LYS A 47 -4.84 1.67 18.90
CA LYS A 47 -5.04 0.95 17.63
C LYS A 47 -6.16 -0.09 17.75
N PRO A 48 -7.15 -0.12 16.84
CA PRO A 48 -8.19 -1.13 16.85
C PRO A 48 -7.61 -2.54 16.65
N SER A 49 -8.18 -3.52 17.35
CA SER A 49 -7.93 -4.93 17.05
C SER A 49 -8.62 -5.30 15.75
N VAL A 50 -7.87 -5.91 14.81
CA VAL A 50 -8.35 -6.26 13.49
C VAL A 50 -8.36 -7.78 13.32
N THR A 51 -9.52 -8.35 12.97
CA THR A 51 -9.65 -9.75 12.59
C THR A 51 -9.48 -9.90 11.10
N ILE A 52 -8.50 -10.69 10.63
CA ILE A 52 -8.24 -10.93 9.21
C ILE A 52 -8.62 -12.37 8.86
N ARG A 53 -9.31 -12.56 7.74
CA ARG A 53 -9.64 -13.85 7.13
C ARG A 53 -9.22 -13.85 5.68
N SER A 54 -8.46 -14.86 5.26
CA SER A 54 -8.09 -15.05 3.85
C SER A 54 -9.02 -16.05 3.17
N ALA A 55 -9.14 -15.96 1.85
CA ALA A 55 -9.92 -16.90 1.04
C ALA A 55 -9.46 -18.35 1.21
N LYS A 56 -8.16 -18.57 1.46
CA LYS A 56 -7.60 -19.92 1.74
C LYS A 56 -8.15 -20.56 3.01
N ALA A 57 -8.64 -19.77 3.97
CA ALA A 57 -9.19 -20.30 5.23
C ALA A 57 -10.67 -20.70 5.12
N GLY A 58 -11.38 -20.33 4.05
CA GLY A 58 -12.78 -20.66 3.78
C GLY A 58 -13.80 -20.14 4.80
N GLY A 59 -15.08 -20.17 4.45
CA GLY A 59 -16.20 -20.17 5.39
C GLY A 59 -16.45 -18.94 6.26
N SER A 60 -15.98 -17.74 5.88
CA SER A 60 -16.23 -16.52 6.66
C SER A 60 -17.11 -15.52 5.91
N LYS A 61 -18.13 -14.97 6.58
CA LYS A 61 -18.96 -13.87 6.05
C LYS A 61 -18.16 -12.62 5.64
N LEU A 62 -16.93 -12.47 6.16
CA LEU A 62 -16.02 -11.41 5.72
C LEU A 62 -15.52 -11.60 4.29
N LEU A 63 -15.68 -12.79 3.72
CA LEU A 63 -15.30 -13.08 2.34
C LEU A 63 -16.46 -12.94 1.35
N ASP A 64 -17.69 -12.74 1.85
CA ASP A 64 -18.86 -12.60 1.00
C ASP A 64 -18.74 -11.36 0.11
N GLY A 65 -18.77 -11.57 -1.20
CA GLY A 65 -18.63 -10.51 -2.21
C GLY A 65 -17.20 -10.06 -2.50
N VAL A 66 -16.17 -10.68 -1.91
CA VAL A 66 -14.75 -10.47 -2.27
C VAL A 66 -14.46 -11.23 -3.57
N PRO A 67 -14.11 -10.55 -4.67
CA PRO A 67 -13.80 -11.24 -5.92
C PRO A 67 -12.47 -12.01 -5.85
N GLU A 68 -12.35 -13.05 -6.68
CA GLU A 68 -11.12 -13.84 -6.84
C GLU A 68 -10.07 -13.09 -7.68
N LYS A 69 -9.62 -11.95 -7.13
CA LYS A 69 -8.58 -11.10 -7.74
C LYS A 69 -7.49 -10.78 -6.74
N SER A 70 -6.24 -10.78 -7.17
CA SER A 70 -5.13 -10.34 -6.31
C SER A 70 -5.34 -8.90 -5.85
N GLY A 71 -5.20 -8.68 -4.55
CA GLY A 71 -5.44 -7.40 -3.90
C GLY A 71 -6.89 -7.10 -3.55
N ALA A 72 -7.84 -8.03 -3.81
CA ALA A 72 -9.24 -7.84 -3.44
C ALA A 72 -9.46 -8.05 -1.94
N TYR A 73 -10.35 -7.22 -1.36
CA TYR A 73 -10.68 -7.29 0.07
C TYR A 73 -12.07 -6.72 0.37
N LYS A 74 -12.57 -7.10 1.55
CA LYS A 74 -13.69 -6.46 2.25
C LYS A 74 -13.23 -5.99 3.63
N LEU A 75 -13.55 -4.77 3.97
CA LEU A 75 -13.30 -4.16 5.29
C LEU A 75 -14.64 -3.84 5.93
N VAL A 76 -14.86 -4.28 7.16
CA VAL A 76 -16.09 -4.04 7.91
C VAL A 76 -15.74 -3.40 9.25
N ILE A 77 -16.39 -2.29 9.58
CA ILE A 77 -16.29 -1.60 10.86
C ILE A 77 -17.69 -1.58 11.48
N SER A 78 -17.90 -2.37 12.54
CA SER A 78 -19.20 -2.52 13.17
C SER A 78 -19.50 -1.43 14.20
N PRO A 79 -20.79 -1.17 14.54
CA PRO A 79 -21.15 -0.22 15.61
C PRO A 79 -20.60 -0.60 17.00
N GLN A 80 -20.26 -1.89 17.19
CA GLN A 80 -19.70 -2.39 18.44
C GLN A 80 -18.15 -2.29 18.48
N GLY A 81 -17.54 -1.58 17.54
CA GLY A 81 -16.09 -1.42 17.46
C GLY A 81 -15.32 -2.66 17.00
N LYS A 82 -15.99 -3.61 16.33
CA LYS A 82 -15.28 -4.75 15.72
C LYS A 82 -14.82 -4.36 14.33
N VAL A 83 -13.53 -4.57 14.04
CA VAL A 83 -12.93 -4.35 12.72
C VAL A 83 -12.58 -5.72 12.13
N GLY A 84 -13.15 -6.03 10.97
CA GLY A 84 -12.95 -7.28 10.25
C GLY A 84 -12.47 -7.03 8.82
N ILE A 85 -11.53 -7.85 8.35
CA ILE A 85 -11.02 -7.87 6.97
C ILE A 85 -11.18 -9.29 6.42
N GLY A 86 -11.88 -9.41 5.29
CA GLY A 86 -11.83 -10.55 4.41
C GLY A 86 -10.97 -10.20 3.20
N ALA A 87 -10.00 -11.03 2.84
CA ALA A 87 -9.10 -10.76 1.73
C ALA A 87 -8.90 -12.00 0.85
N HIS A 88 -8.82 -11.79 -0.48
CA HIS A 88 -8.50 -12.88 -1.39
C HIS A 88 -7.10 -13.42 -1.12
N ASP A 89 -6.12 -12.53 -0.93
CA ASP A 89 -4.70 -12.84 -0.69
C ASP A 89 -4.06 -11.89 0.33
N GLU A 90 -2.76 -12.04 0.56
CA GLU A 90 -1.98 -11.19 1.47
C GLU A 90 -1.93 -9.72 0.99
N ARG A 91 -1.90 -9.50 -0.33
CA ARG A 91 -1.93 -8.17 -0.92
C ARG A 91 -3.27 -7.47 -0.64
N GLY A 92 -4.39 -8.19 -0.74
CA GLY A 92 -5.72 -7.69 -0.36
C GLY A 92 -5.80 -7.30 1.12
N ALA A 93 -5.26 -8.13 2.02
CA ALA A 93 -5.18 -7.82 3.44
C ALA A 93 -4.33 -6.56 3.71
N PHE A 94 -3.21 -6.41 3.03
CA PHE A 94 -2.36 -5.24 3.11
C PHE A 94 -3.09 -3.97 2.62
N TYR A 95 -3.80 -4.03 1.49
CA TYR A 95 -4.57 -2.90 0.95
C TYR A 95 -5.74 -2.50 1.85
N ALA A 96 -6.43 -3.48 2.46
CA ALA A 96 -7.46 -3.20 3.46
C ALA A 96 -6.89 -2.42 4.66
N MET A 97 -5.68 -2.73 5.11
CA MET A 97 -5.01 -2.01 6.18
C MET A 97 -4.61 -0.58 5.77
N GLN A 98 -4.25 -0.33 4.49
CA GLN A 98 -4.03 1.03 4.01
C GLN A 98 -5.34 1.83 4.01
N THR A 99 -6.44 1.23 3.55
CA THR A 99 -7.77 1.83 3.62
C THR A 99 -8.19 2.15 5.05
N LEU A 100 -8.00 1.21 5.98
CA LEU A 100 -8.30 1.44 7.40
C LEU A 100 -7.52 2.64 7.98
N ARG A 101 -6.24 2.79 7.59
CA ARG A 101 -5.42 3.95 7.99
C ARG A 101 -5.97 5.27 7.47
N GLN A 102 -6.46 5.30 6.22
CA GLN A 102 -7.04 6.50 5.61
C GLN A 102 -8.38 6.88 6.25
N LEU A 103 -9.20 5.91 6.66
CA LEU A 103 -10.47 6.13 7.34
C LEU A 103 -10.31 6.67 8.75
N GLY A 104 -9.16 6.41 9.40
CA GLY A 104 -8.92 6.77 10.79
C GLY A 104 -8.65 8.26 10.99
N THR A 105 -9.52 8.93 11.74
CA THR A 105 -9.27 10.29 12.24
C THR A 105 -8.57 10.19 13.59
N LYS A 106 -7.37 10.73 13.68
CA LYS A 106 -6.62 10.78 14.96
C LYS A 106 -7.31 11.71 15.93
N THR A 107 -7.44 11.28 17.17
CA THR A 107 -7.81 12.12 18.32
C THR A 107 -6.56 12.52 19.09
N GLY A 108 -6.68 13.39 20.08
CA GLY A 108 -5.56 13.71 20.96
C GLY A 108 -4.96 12.43 21.58
N GLY A 109 -3.64 12.25 21.48
CA GLY A 109 -2.92 11.06 21.93
C GLY A 109 -2.94 9.90 20.91
N GLU A 110 -3.06 8.65 21.36
CA GLU A 110 -3.05 7.45 20.53
C GLU A 110 -4.44 7.02 20.01
N GLY A 111 -5.49 7.79 20.33
CA GLY A 111 -6.86 7.45 19.97
C GLY A 111 -7.14 7.62 18.49
N VAL A 112 -8.09 6.84 17.97
CA VAL A 112 -8.58 6.92 16.59
C VAL A 112 -10.10 6.80 16.56
N ILE A 113 -10.75 7.58 15.69
CA ILE A 113 -12.18 7.46 15.38
C ILE A 113 -12.30 6.86 13.98
N LEU A 114 -13.14 5.85 13.84
CA LEU A 114 -13.44 5.19 12.57
C LEU A 114 -14.93 5.35 12.24
N PRO A 115 -15.30 5.56 10.95
CA PRO A 115 -16.68 5.52 10.50
C PRO A 115 -17.19 4.08 10.54
N VAL A 116 -18.46 3.90 10.91
CA VAL A 116 -19.15 2.59 10.86
C VAL A 116 -19.62 2.30 9.44
N GLY A 117 -19.24 1.16 8.89
CA GLY A 117 -19.61 0.78 7.54
C GLY A 117 -18.76 -0.33 6.97
N GLU A 118 -18.87 -0.50 5.66
CA GLU A 118 -18.11 -1.51 4.92
C GLU A 118 -17.58 -0.96 3.60
N ILE A 119 -16.45 -1.51 3.18
CA ILE A 119 -15.84 -1.29 1.87
C ILE A 119 -15.55 -2.66 1.27
N THR A 120 -15.88 -2.85 -0.02
CA THR A 120 -15.38 -3.94 -0.84
C THR A 120 -14.63 -3.34 -2.01
N ASP A 121 -13.38 -3.77 -2.18
CA ASP A 121 -12.49 -3.13 -3.14
C ASP A 121 -11.56 -4.16 -3.82
N TRP A 122 -11.22 -3.89 -5.08
CA TRP A 122 -10.31 -4.69 -5.89
C TRP A 122 -9.71 -3.84 -7.01
N PRO A 123 -8.51 -4.17 -7.50
CA PRO A 123 -7.92 -3.43 -8.60
C PRO A 123 -8.58 -3.79 -9.95
N ASP A 124 -8.84 -2.78 -10.79
CA ASP A 124 -9.29 -2.97 -12.17
C ASP A 124 -8.10 -3.23 -13.11
N ILE A 125 -6.96 -2.60 -12.83
CA ILE A 125 -5.73 -2.70 -13.62
C ILE A 125 -4.73 -3.56 -12.85
N GLU A 126 -4.15 -4.54 -13.53
CA GLU A 126 -3.22 -5.49 -12.91
C GLU A 126 -1.92 -4.80 -12.46
N PHE A 127 -1.26 -4.04 -13.34
CA PHE A 127 -0.02 -3.35 -13.03
C PHE A 127 -0.23 -1.85 -12.81
N ARG A 128 0.16 -1.35 -11.65
CA ARG A 128 -0.03 0.04 -11.22
C ARG A 128 1.27 0.53 -10.60
N GLY A 129 1.96 1.43 -11.30
CA GLY A 129 3.26 1.87 -10.81
C GLY A 129 3.98 2.77 -11.79
N THR A 130 5.29 2.75 -11.73
CA THR A 130 6.14 3.58 -12.57
C THR A 130 7.31 2.80 -13.15
N VAL A 131 7.85 3.35 -14.23
CA VAL A 131 9.12 2.96 -14.83
C VAL A 131 10.13 4.07 -14.53
N GLU A 132 11.23 3.77 -13.84
CA GLU A 132 12.38 4.65 -13.77
C GLU A 132 13.29 4.37 -14.98
N GLY A 133 12.96 4.98 -16.11
CA GLY A 133 13.66 4.78 -17.39
C GLY A 133 13.88 6.08 -18.15
N PHE A 134 13.77 7.22 -17.47
CA PHE A 134 13.93 8.55 -18.06
C PHE A 134 15.42 8.92 -18.17
N TYR A 135 15.70 9.89 -19.06
CA TYR A 135 17.01 10.51 -19.16
C TYR A 135 17.20 11.59 -18.08
N GLY A 136 18.44 11.87 -17.72
CA GLY A 136 18.82 12.85 -16.70
C GLY A 136 19.19 12.20 -15.39
N THR A 137 19.20 12.98 -14.32
CA THR A 137 19.62 12.50 -13.00
C THR A 137 18.63 11.46 -12.48
N PRO A 138 19.07 10.20 -12.20
CA PRO A 138 18.20 9.19 -11.64
C PRO A 138 17.77 9.55 -10.21
N TRP A 139 16.71 8.93 -9.73
CA TRP A 139 16.30 9.12 -8.34
C TRP A 139 17.39 8.66 -7.37
N SER A 140 17.53 9.37 -6.26
CA SER A 140 18.42 8.91 -5.18
C SER A 140 17.88 7.62 -4.55
N HIS A 141 18.75 6.90 -3.84
CA HIS A 141 18.36 5.69 -3.11
C HIS A 141 17.20 5.98 -2.13
N GLU A 142 17.29 7.07 -1.36
CA GLU A 142 16.25 7.50 -0.42
C GLU A 142 14.94 7.85 -1.13
N ALA A 143 15.00 8.48 -2.29
CA ALA A 143 13.83 8.78 -3.10
C ALA A 143 13.13 7.48 -3.55
N ARG A 144 13.88 6.48 -4.02
CA ARG A 144 13.34 5.16 -4.39
C ARG A 144 12.70 4.45 -3.20
N LEU A 145 13.34 4.47 -2.03
CA LEU A 145 12.76 3.91 -0.81
C LEU A 145 11.46 4.62 -0.40
N SER A 146 11.42 5.94 -0.51
CA SER A 146 10.22 6.75 -0.26
C SER A 146 9.09 6.41 -1.24
N GLN A 147 9.42 6.29 -2.53
CA GLN A 147 8.48 5.91 -3.58
C GLN A 147 7.86 4.53 -3.33
N LEU A 148 8.66 3.53 -2.98
CA LEU A 148 8.16 2.18 -2.70
C LEU A 148 7.16 2.16 -1.54
N ARG A 149 7.42 2.95 -0.48
CA ARG A 149 6.47 3.11 0.63
C ARG A 149 5.20 3.83 0.19
N PHE A 150 5.33 4.89 -0.60
CA PHE A 150 4.21 5.62 -1.18
C PHE A 150 3.34 4.71 -2.07
N TYR A 151 3.96 3.86 -2.89
CA TYR A 151 3.22 2.91 -3.73
C TYR A 151 2.38 1.97 -2.88
N GLY A 152 2.95 1.34 -1.85
CA GLY A 152 2.19 0.49 -0.95
C GLY A 152 1.02 1.21 -0.28
N GLN A 153 1.22 2.43 0.22
CA GLN A 153 0.19 3.25 0.85
C GLN A 153 -0.97 3.58 -0.10
N ASN A 154 -0.69 3.70 -1.40
CA ASN A 154 -1.66 4.05 -2.44
C ASN A 154 -2.07 2.85 -3.31
N LYS A 155 -1.81 1.62 -2.85
CA LYS A 155 -2.20 0.36 -3.52
C LYS A 155 -1.62 0.20 -4.93
N MET A 156 -0.49 0.87 -5.22
CA MET A 156 0.32 0.61 -6.40
C MET A 156 1.20 -0.61 -6.14
N ASN A 157 1.51 -1.38 -7.19
CA ASN A 157 2.14 -2.68 -7.02
C ASN A 157 3.35 -2.93 -7.93
N THR A 158 3.78 -1.96 -8.72
CA THR A 158 4.82 -2.20 -9.72
C THR A 158 5.83 -1.05 -9.72
N TYR A 159 7.10 -1.38 -9.65
CA TYR A 159 8.20 -0.45 -9.88
C TYR A 159 9.22 -1.10 -10.82
N ILE A 160 9.42 -0.53 -11.99
CA ILE A 160 10.38 -1.02 -12.98
C ILE A 160 11.64 -0.17 -12.89
N TYR A 161 12.73 -0.82 -12.47
CA TYR A 161 14.06 -0.22 -12.33
C TYR A 161 14.84 -0.37 -13.63
N GLY A 162 15.14 0.74 -14.27
CA GLY A 162 15.93 0.80 -15.50
C GLY A 162 16.47 2.22 -15.75
N PRO A 163 17.13 2.87 -14.75
CA PRO A 163 17.63 4.24 -14.89
C PRO A 163 18.73 4.30 -15.96
N LYS A 164 18.60 5.22 -16.92
CA LYS A 164 19.49 5.34 -18.08
C LYS A 164 20.96 5.60 -17.72
N ASP A 165 21.23 6.13 -16.51
CA ASP A 165 22.58 6.42 -16.01
C ASP A 165 23.19 5.26 -15.20
N ASP A 166 22.47 4.14 -15.05
CA ASP A 166 23.02 2.94 -14.42
C ASP A 166 23.77 2.08 -15.45
N PRO A 167 25.11 2.07 -15.43
CA PRO A 167 25.89 1.33 -16.41
C PRO A 167 25.83 -0.20 -16.20
N TYR A 168 25.34 -0.68 -15.05
CA TYR A 168 25.25 -2.09 -14.72
C TYR A 168 23.93 -2.73 -15.13
N HIS A 169 22.90 -1.94 -15.42
CA HIS A 169 21.70 -2.42 -16.08
C HIS A 169 21.80 -2.27 -17.61
N SER A 170 22.65 -1.34 -18.08
CA SER A 170 22.85 -1.08 -19.52
C SER A 170 24.35 -1.12 -19.89
N SER A 171 24.67 -0.68 -21.13
CA SER A 171 26.04 -0.55 -21.58
C SER A 171 26.81 0.51 -20.75
N PRO A 172 28.11 0.29 -20.43
CA PRO A 172 28.91 -0.84 -20.94
C PRO A 172 28.99 -2.05 -20.00
N HIS A 173 28.42 -1.98 -18.77
CA HIS A 173 28.66 -2.96 -17.72
C HIS A 173 27.49 -3.91 -17.42
N TRP A 174 26.53 -4.04 -18.34
CA TRP A 174 25.40 -4.96 -18.12
C TRP A 174 25.81 -6.43 -17.95
N ARG A 175 27.00 -6.81 -18.45
CA ARG A 175 27.58 -8.15 -18.27
C ARG A 175 28.23 -8.34 -16.87
N ASP A 176 28.58 -7.25 -16.20
CA ASP A 176 29.36 -7.27 -14.95
C ASP A 176 28.44 -7.31 -13.72
N PRO A 177 28.91 -7.85 -12.58
CA PRO A 177 28.20 -7.73 -11.32
C PRO A 177 28.15 -6.27 -10.86
N TYR A 178 27.12 -5.90 -10.11
CA TYR A 178 27.10 -4.63 -9.41
C TYR A 178 28.22 -4.55 -8.36
N PRO A 179 28.84 -3.37 -8.14
CA PRO A 179 29.68 -3.11 -6.97
C PRO A 179 28.93 -3.45 -5.66
N ALA A 180 29.69 -3.83 -4.63
CA ALA A 180 29.11 -4.37 -3.40
C ALA A 180 28.13 -3.40 -2.69
N ASP A 181 28.43 -2.11 -2.70
CA ASP A 181 27.61 -1.04 -2.14
C ASP A 181 26.29 -0.88 -2.94
N GLN A 182 26.36 -0.85 -4.26
CA GLN A 182 25.17 -0.76 -5.13
C GLN A 182 24.33 -2.04 -5.05
N ALA A 183 24.96 -3.21 -5.00
CA ALA A 183 24.26 -4.47 -4.78
C ALA A 183 23.53 -4.49 -3.43
N ALA A 184 24.11 -3.87 -2.38
CA ALA A 184 23.46 -3.71 -1.08
C ALA A 184 22.23 -2.80 -1.17
N GLN A 185 22.32 -1.68 -1.90
CA GLN A 185 21.19 -0.78 -2.15
C GLN A 185 20.06 -1.48 -2.90
N ILE A 186 20.37 -2.27 -3.94
CA ILE A 186 19.36 -3.06 -4.65
C ILE A 186 18.67 -4.05 -3.71
N ARG A 187 19.41 -4.77 -2.87
CA ARG A 187 18.80 -5.66 -1.86
C ARG A 187 17.85 -4.93 -0.93
N GLU A 188 18.20 -3.73 -0.50
CA GLU A 188 17.33 -2.92 0.35
C GLU A 188 16.07 -2.49 -0.38
N LEU A 189 16.16 -2.05 -1.64
CA LEU A 189 15.01 -1.71 -2.47
C LEU A 189 14.06 -2.91 -2.64
N VAL A 190 14.59 -4.08 -2.96
CA VAL A 190 13.83 -5.33 -3.08
C VAL A 190 13.12 -5.68 -1.76
N LYS A 191 13.80 -5.53 -0.63
CA LYS A 191 13.21 -5.77 0.70
C LYS A 191 12.06 -4.81 0.98
N VAL A 192 12.27 -3.51 0.80
CA VAL A 192 11.23 -2.49 1.04
C VAL A 192 10.06 -2.64 0.07
N ALA A 193 10.32 -2.98 -1.19
CA ALA A 193 9.27 -3.30 -2.16
C ALA A 193 8.40 -4.46 -1.68
N LYS A 194 9.00 -5.56 -1.24
CA LYS A 194 8.29 -6.73 -0.70
C LYS A 194 7.45 -6.37 0.53
N GLU A 195 7.98 -5.58 1.46
CA GLU A 195 7.28 -5.13 2.67
C GLU A 195 6.06 -4.25 2.35
N ASN A 196 6.06 -3.60 1.18
CA ASN A 196 4.98 -2.75 0.69
C ASN A 196 4.13 -3.40 -0.41
N HIS A 197 4.27 -4.70 -0.63
CA HIS A 197 3.56 -5.46 -1.68
C HIS A 197 3.73 -4.87 -3.09
N VAL A 198 4.91 -4.33 -3.38
CA VAL A 198 5.33 -3.81 -4.68
C VAL A 198 6.27 -4.80 -5.34
N ASP A 199 6.00 -5.13 -6.58
CA ASP A 199 6.87 -5.95 -7.40
C ASP A 199 8.03 -5.09 -7.92
N PHE A 200 9.25 -5.36 -7.43
CA PHE A 200 10.46 -4.73 -7.92
C PHE A 200 10.90 -5.47 -9.19
N VAL A 201 10.69 -4.84 -10.34
CA VAL A 201 11.07 -5.37 -11.66
C VAL A 201 12.43 -4.79 -12.03
N TRP A 202 13.45 -5.64 -12.13
CA TRP A 202 14.75 -5.18 -12.61
C TRP A 202 14.85 -5.37 -14.12
N ALA A 203 15.12 -4.28 -14.84
CA ALA A 203 15.28 -4.30 -16.28
C ALA A 203 16.76 -4.44 -16.67
N ILE A 204 17.06 -5.21 -17.73
CA ILE A 204 18.34 -5.17 -18.44
C ILE A 204 18.15 -4.43 -19.77
N HIS A 205 19.11 -3.58 -20.12
CA HIS A 205 19.12 -2.82 -21.38
C HIS A 205 20.42 -3.09 -22.16
N PRO A 206 20.56 -4.24 -22.84
CA PRO A 206 21.78 -4.62 -23.54
C PRO A 206 21.87 -4.03 -24.95
N GLY A 207 20.85 -3.32 -25.43
CA GLY A 207 20.64 -2.98 -26.84
C GLY A 207 21.75 -2.23 -27.51
N LYS A 208 22.55 -1.46 -26.76
CA LYS A 208 23.62 -0.62 -27.34
C LYS A 208 24.83 -1.41 -27.82
N ASP A 209 25.15 -2.58 -27.23
CA ASP A 209 26.39 -3.31 -27.49
C ASP A 209 26.24 -4.85 -27.51
N ILE A 210 25.02 -5.35 -27.47
CA ILE A 210 24.74 -6.79 -27.62
C ILE A 210 25.15 -7.27 -28.99
N LYS A 211 25.88 -8.39 -29.07
CA LYS A 211 26.38 -8.96 -30.33
C LYS A 211 25.52 -10.10 -30.87
N TRP A 212 24.42 -10.44 -30.17
CA TRP A 212 23.51 -11.54 -30.57
C TRP A 212 24.19 -12.89 -30.68
N THR A 213 25.26 -13.11 -29.91
CA THR A 213 25.98 -14.38 -29.86
C THR A 213 25.46 -15.23 -28.70
N GLU A 214 25.78 -16.53 -28.71
CA GLU A 214 25.50 -17.43 -27.59
C GLU A 214 26.18 -16.95 -26.29
N GLU A 215 27.39 -16.37 -26.40
CA GLU A 215 28.13 -15.78 -25.28
C GLU A 215 27.32 -14.65 -24.63
N ASP A 216 26.77 -13.72 -25.44
CA ASP A 216 25.96 -12.62 -24.89
C ASP A 216 24.64 -13.11 -24.31
N MET A 217 24.01 -14.13 -24.89
CA MET A 217 22.85 -14.77 -24.31
C MET A 217 23.18 -15.37 -22.93
N ASN A 218 24.29 -16.06 -22.80
CA ASN A 218 24.76 -16.61 -21.53
C ASN A 218 25.07 -15.51 -20.51
N ASN A 219 25.61 -14.36 -20.94
CA ASN A 219 25.84 -13.19 -20.10
C ASN A 219 24.54 -12.59 -19.57
N VAL A 220 23.48 -12.50 -20.38
CA VAL A 220 22.15 -12.05 -19.94
C VAL A 220 21.59 -12.99 -18.85
N ILE A 221 21.63 -14.31 -19.10
CA ILE A 221 21.16 -15.30 -18.13
C ILE A 221 21.95 -15.19 -16.83
N LYS A 222 23.27 -15.13 -16.91
CA LYS A 222 24.14 -14.96 -15.73
C LYS A 222 23.83 -13.68 -14.97
N LYS A 223 23.55 -12.58 -15.67
CA LYS A 223 23.15 -11.32 -15.01
C LYS A 223 21.83 -11.47 -14.27
N PHE A 224 20.83 -12.09 -14.87
CA PHE A 224 19.56 -12.37 -14.19
C PHE A 224 19.76 -13.26 -12.95
N GLU A 225 20.63 -14.26 -13.01
CA GLU A 225 20.98 -15.07 -11.83
C GLU A 225 21.64 -14.24 -10.72
N MET A 226 22.53 -13.29 -11.07
CA MET A 226 23.12 -12.37 -10.09
C MET A 226 22.01 -11.54 -9.40
N MET A 227 21.08 -10.97 -10.18
CA MET A 227 19.98 -10.19 -9.64
C MET A 227 19.01 -11.04 -8.82
N TYR A 228 18.76 -12.28 -9.24
CA TYR A 228 17.96 -13.23 -8.47
C TYR A 228 18.57 -13.50 -7.08
N LYS A 229 19.91 -13.61 -6.99
CA LYS A 229 20.66 -13.75 -5.72
C LYS A 229 20.54 -12.50 -4.83
N LEU A 230 20.29 -11.32 -5.41
CA LEU A 230 19.99 -10.08 -4.68
C LEU A 230 18.55 -10.02 -4.18
N GLY A 231 17.70 -10.99 -4.56
CA GLY A 231 16.29 -11.06 -4.14
C GLY A 231 15.27 -10.64 -5.21
N VAL A 232 15.71 -10.17 -6.38
CA VAL A 232 14.83 -9.83 -7.51
C VAL A 232 14.05 -11.06 -7.97
N ARG A 233 12.77 -10.89 -8.29
CA ARG A 233 11.88 -11.98 -8.77
C ARG A 233 11.12 -11.63 -10.04
N SER A 234 11.20 -10.37 -10.48
CA SER A 234 10.56 -9.90 -11.72
C SER A 234 11.60 -9.22 -12.58
N PHE A 235 11.58 -9.51 -13.87
CA PHE A 235 12.61 -9.07 -14.82
C PHE A 235 11.98 -8.46 -16.05
N ALA A 236 12.66 -7.49 -16.64
CA ALA A 236 12.33 -6.91 -17.93
C ALA A 236 13.56 -6.83 -18.84
N VAL A 237 13.33 -6.76 -20.13
CA VAL A 237 14.38 -6.51 -21.13
C VAL A 237 13.99 -5.28 -21.94
N PHE A 238 14.86 -4.29 -21.96
CA PHE A 238 14.69 -3.06 -22.72
C PHE A 238 15.59 -3.07 -23.95
N PHE A 239 15.03 -2.64 -25.07
CA PHE A 239 15.75 -2.43 -26.34
C PHE A 239 15.45 -1.05 -26.94
N ASP A 240 14.88 -0.16 -26.14
CA ASP A 240 14.72 1.23 -26.52
C ASP A 240 16.10 1.93 -26.59
N ASP A 241 16.18 3.05 -27.25
CA ASP A 241 17.38 3.86 -27.48
C ASP A 241 17.97 4.54 -26.22
#